data_f4eed9dc47fdd428ea3c3bd5ebc8871d
#
_entry.id   f4eed9dc47fdd428ea3c3bd5ebc8871d
#
_cell.length_a   1.000
_cell.length_b   1.000
_cell.length_c   1.000
_cell.angle_alpha   90.00
_cell.angle_beta   90.00
_cell.angle_gamma   90.00
#
_symmetry.space_group_name_H-M   'P 1'
#
loop_
_entity.id
_entity.type
_entity.pdbx_description
1 polymer ?
#
loop_
_entity_poly.entity_id
_entity_poly.type
_entity_poly.pdbx_seq_one_letter_code
_entity_poly.pdbx_strand_id
1 'polypeptide(L)'
;MTMAAAPVIPHAVSRQRTERLHQRWKKAQRKASDPASLHRARLLAKRLRYTIEALQPLLPGATQRWHAQALQAQEQVGRLRDVHMAALLAARLQAPAEVVAFLRGMAAAWEQTVLPEEAVD
;
A
#
# COMPACT_ATOMS: atom_id res chain seq x y z
N MET A 1 -15.77 -29.37 30.94
CA MET A 1 -15.90 -27.99 30.42
C MET A 1 -15.38 -27.92 29.01
N THR A 2 -16.25 -28.01 28.06
CA THR A 2 -15.89 -27.95 26.66
C THR A 2 -15.66 -26.51 26.25
N MET A 3 -14.43 -26.15 26.02
CA MET A 3 -14.17 -24.89 25.36
C MET A 3 -14.81 -24.95 23.97
N ALA A 4 -15.70 -24.01 23.69
CA ALA A 4 -16.22 -23.89 22.35
C ALA A 4 -15.04 -23.74 21.40
N ALA A 5 -14.86 -24.70 20.49
CA ALA A 5 -13.83 -24.59 19.49
C ALA A 5 -14.06 -23.32 18.68
N ALA A 6 -13.02 -22.52 18.51
CA ALA A 6 -13.08 -21.40 17.59
C ALA A 6 -13.53 -21.93 16.21
N PRO A 7 -14.43 -21.23 15.50
CA PRO A 7 -14.86 -21.69 14.18
C PRO A 7 -13.64 -21.89 13.29
N VAL A 8 -13.49 -23.09 12.78
CA VAL A 8 -12.42 -23.41 11.84
C VAL A 8 -12.77 -22.81 10.49
N ILE A 9 -12.00 -21.83 10.07
CA ILE A 9 -12.15 -21.26 8.72
C ILE A 9 -11.52 -22.24 7.75
N PRO A 10 -12.28 -22.81 6.78
CA PRO A 10 -11.69 -23.68 5.78
C PRO A 10 -10.55 -23.01 5.01
N HIS A 11 -9.51 -23.75 4.71
CA HIS A 11 -8.36 -23.23 3.93
C HIS A 11 -8.80 -22.60 2.60
N ALA A 12 -9.78 -23.22 1.94
CA ALA A 12 -10.31 -22.70 0.68
C ALA A 12 -10.93 -21.31 0.82
N VAL A 13 -11.68 -21.06 1.92
CA VAL A 13 -12.30 -19.75 2.20
C VAL A 13 -11.23 -18.70 2.49
N SER A 14 -10.23 -19.06 3.31
CA SER A 14 -9.13 -18.16 3.63
C SER A 14 -8.35 -17.78 2.39
N ARG A 15 -8.05 -18.74 1.53
CA ARG A 15 -7.36 -18.50 0.26
C ARG A 15 -8.17 -17.61 -0.66
N GLN A 16 -9.47 -17.90 -0.84
CA GLN A 16 -10.34 -17.09 -1.69
C GLN A 16 -10.42 -15.64 -1.22
N ARG A 17 -10.59 -15.41 0.08
CA ARG A 17 -10.66 -14.06 0.64
C ARG A 17 -9.36 -13.30 0.40
N THR A 18 -8.23 -13.97 0.58
CA THR A 18 -6.92 -13.36 0.37
C THR A 18 -6.71 -13.04 -1.11
N GLU A 19 -7.08 -13.93 -2.00
CA GLU A 19 -7.01 -13.70 -3.46
C GLU A 19 -7.88 -12.52 -3.90
N ARG A 20 -9.11 -12.43 -3.40
CA ARG A 20 -10.00 -11.30 -3.70
C ARG A 20 -9.41 -10.00 -3.22
N LEU A 21 -8.87 -10.00 -2.01
CA LEU A 21 -8.25 -8.81 -1.43
C LEU A 21 -7.01 -8.39 -2.24
N HIS A 22 -6.20 -9.35 -2.66
CA HIS A 22 -5.05 -9.09 -3.51
C HIS A 22 -5.47 -8.46 -4.85
N GLN A 23 -6.52 -8.98 -5.49
CA GLN A 23 -7.03 -8.43 -6.73
C GLN A 23 -7.62 -7.03 -6.55
N ARG A 24 -8.35 -6.79 -5.46
CA ARG A 24 -8.87 -5.47 -5.13
C ARG A 24 -7.76 -4.46 -4.94
N TRP A 25 -6.70 -4.85 -4.24
CA TRP A 25 -5.54 -4.00 -4.04
C TRP A 25 -4.84 -3.69 -5.37
N LYS A 26 -4.58 -4.69 -6.20
CA LYS A 26 -3.95 -4.50 -7.52
C LYS A 26 -4.77 -3.54 -8.39
N LYS A 27 -6.08 -3.70 -8.39
CA LYS A 27 -6.97 -2.82 -9.15
C LYS A 27 -6.93 -1.39 -8.61
N ALA A 28 -6.99 -1.22 -7.29
CA ALA A 28 -6.92 0.10 -6.66
C ALA A 28 -5.58 0.77 -6.94
N GLN A 29 -4.49 0.01 -6.91
CA GLN A 29 -3.15 0.53 -7.20
C GLN A 29 -3.03 0.98 -8.66
N ARG A 30 -3.57 0.23 -9.60
CA ARG A 30 -3.56 0.62 -11.02
C ARG A 30 -4.38 1.89 -11.29
N LYS A 31 -5.44 2.11 -10.53
CA LYS A 31 -6.34 3.26 -10.66
C LYS A 31 -5.94 4.46 -9.82
N ALA A 32 -4.91 4.32 -8.98
CA ALA A 32 -4.46 5.40 -8.11
C ALA A 32 -3.90 6.54 -8.97
N SER A 33 -4.57 7.69 -8.95
CA SER A 33 -4.22 8.85 -9.75
C SER A 33 -4.28 10.16 -8.98
N ASP A 34 -4.84 10.13 -7.77
CA ASP A 34 -4.99 11.29 -6.90
C ASP A 34 -4.75 10.87 -5.44
N PRO A 35 -4.64 11.83 -4.50
CA PRO A 35 -4.39 11.49 -3.09
C PRO A 35 -5.44 10.57 -2.47
N ALA A 36 -6.71 10.73 -2.83
CA ALA A 36 -7.78 9.91 -2.26
C ALA A 36 -7.71 8.46 -2.75
N SER A 37 -7.49 8.24 -4.05
CA SER A 37 -7.36 6.90 -4.60
C SER A 37 -6.06 6.22 -4.16
N LEU A 38 -4.98 6.98 -4.01
CA LEU A 38 -3.71 6.48 -3.48
C LEU A 38 -3.87 6.04 -2.01
N HIS A 39 -4.57 6.83 -1.20
CA HIS A 39 -4.86 6.47 0.19
C HIS A 39 -5.67 5.17 0.27
N ARG A 40 -6.66 5.00 -0.62
CA ARG A 40 -7.48 3.79 -0.69
C ARG A 40 -6.63 2.57 -1.04
N ALA A 41 -5.75 2.70 -2.04
CA ALA A 41 -4.82 1.64 -2.40
C ALA A 41 -3.90 1.28 -1.23
N ARG A 42 -3.41 2.28 -0.49
CA ARG A 42 -2.58 2.08 0.70
C ARG A 42 -3.32 1.30 1.79
N LEU A 43 -4.59 1.63 2.05
CA LEU A 43 -5.40 0.91 3.04
C LEU A 43 -5.61 -0.56 2.64
N LEU A 44 -5.82 -0.82 1.35
CA LEU A 44 -5.95 -2.18 0.85
C LEU A 44 -4.64 -2.97 0.94
N ALA A 45 -3.51 -2.34 0.65
CA ALA A 45 -2.19 -2.95 0.83
C ALA A 45 -1.96 -3.35 2.29
N LYS A 46 -2.30 -2.47 3.22
CA LYS A 46 -2.19 -2.71 4.66
C LYS A 46 -3.08 -3.88 5.09
N ARG A 47 -4.33 -3.89 4.64
CA ARG A 47 -5.28 -4.96 4.93
C ARG A 47 -4.79 -6.30 4.37
N LEU A 48 -4.28 -6.30 3.15
CA LEU A 48 -3.73 -7.50 2.52
C LEU A 48 -2.56 -8.06 3.32
N ARG A 49 -1.63 -7.19 3.71
CA ARG A 49 -0.47 -7.59 4.51
C ARG A 49 -0.89 -8.23 5.84
N TYR A 50 -1.78 -7.59 6.57
CA TYR A 50 -2.22 -8.11 7.87
C TYR A 50 -3.03 -9.40 7.72
N THR A 51 -3.84 -9.53 6.68
CA THR A 51 -4.57 -10.75 6.40
C THR A 51 -3.63 -11.91 6.13
N ILE A 52 -2.58 -11.70 5.33
CA ILE A 52 -1.58 -12.73 5.05
C ILE A 52 -0.82 -13.10 6.32
N GLU A 53 -0.42 -12.12 7.13
CA GLU A 53 0.28 -12.38 8.40
C GLU A 53 -0.58 -13.22 9.35
N ALA A 54 -1.87 -12.90 9.46
CA ALA A 54 -2.78 -13.61 10.34
C ALA A 54 -3.11 -15.02 9.86
N LEU A 55 -3.21 -15.24 8.56
CA LEU A 55 -3.63 -16.52 7.97
C LEU A 55 -2.48 -17.32 7.37
N GLN A 56 -1.25 -16.90 7.58
CA GLN A 56 -0.06 -17.49 6.94
C GLN A 56 -0.03 -19.02 6.97
N PRO A 57 -0.32 -19.69 8.10
CA PRO A 57 -0.27 -21.16 8.13
C PRO A 57 -1.30 -21.84 7.21
N LEU A 58 -2.36 -21.11 6.83
CA LEU A 58 -3.46 -21.61 6.02
C LEU A 58 -3.33 -21.25 4.54
N LEU A 59 -2.31 -20.47 4.18
CA LEU A 59 -2.19 -19.88 2.85
C LEU A 59 -1.06 -20.55 2.05
N PRO A 60 -1.19 -20.64 0.71
CA PRO A 60 -0.12 -21.11 -0.15
C PRO A 60 1.12 -20.21 -0.05
N GLY A 61 2.31 -20.79 -0.29
CA GLY A 61 3.57 -20.05 -0.25
C GLY A 61 3.62 -18.86 -1.23
N ALA A 62 2.87 -18.92 -2.32
CA ALA A 62 2.78 -17.81 -3.28
C ALA A 62 2.28 -16.50 -2.67
N THR A 63 1.50 -16.56 -1.57
CA THR A 63 1.01 -15.38 -0.89
C THR A 63 2.12 -14.55 -0.25
N GLN A 64 3.28 -15.14 0.01
CA GLN A 64 4.44 -14.41 0.53
C GLN A 64 4.93 -13.35 -0.45
N ARG A 65 4.82 -13.62 -1.75
CA ARG A 65 5.14 -12.64 -2.78
C ARG A 65 4.17 -11.45 -2.71
N TRP A 66 2.90 -11.71 -2.50
CA TRP A 66 1.89 -10.65 -2.35
C TRP A 66 2.16 -9.79 -1.11
N HIS A 67 2.55 -10.45 -0.02
CA HIS A 67 2.93 -9.75 1.21
C HIS A 67 4.11 -8.81 0.97
N ALA A 68 5.16 -9.29 0.33
CA ALA A 68 6.35 -8.49 0.02
C ALA A 68 6.00 -7.30 -0.89
N GLN A 69 5.17 -7.51 -1.90
CA GLN A 69 4.72 -6.47 -2.81
C GLN A 69 3.90 -5.41 -2.09
N ALA A 70 2.98 -5.82 -1.21
CA ALA A 70 2.15 -4.90 -0.44
C ALA A 70 2.98 -4.08 0.54
N LEU A 71 3.95 -4.70 1.20
CA LEU A 71 4.86 -4.01 2.11
C LEU A 71 5.70 -2.97 1.37
N GLN A 72 6.26 -3.34 0.22
CA GLN A 72 7.04 -2.43 -0.60
C GLN A 72 6.20 -1.24 -1.08
N ALA A 73 4.97 -1.49 -1.50
CA ALA A 73 4.05 -0.43 -1.92
C ALA A 73 3.73 0.53 -0.78
N GLN A 74 3.52 0.03 0.45
CA GLN A 74 3.30 0.86 1.62
C GLN A 74 4.51 1.75 1.94
N GLU A 75 5.71 1.20 1.85
CA GLU A 75 6.94 1.95 2.12
C GLU A 75 7.14 3.07 1.11
N GLN A 76 6.90 2.80 -0.17
CA GLN A 76 7.03 3.80 -1.24
C GLN A 76 6.05 4.94 -1.04
N VAL A 77 4.79 4.65 -0.75
CA VAL A 77 3.76 5.67 -0.50
C VAL A 77 4.07 6.46 0.75
N GLY A 78 4.57 5.79 1.81
CA GLY A 78 4.99 6.46 3.04
C GLY A 78 6.10 7.47 2.80
N ARG A 79 7.12 7.11 2.01
CA ARG A 79 8.21 8.02 1.65
C ARG A 79 7.71 9.22 0.84
N LEU A 80 6.82 8.98 -0.12
CA LEU A 80 6.23 10.06 -0.91
C LEU A 80 5.49 11.05 -0.01
N ARG A 81 4.67 10.54 0.91
CA ARG A 81 3.96 11.37 1.87
C ARG A 81 4.92 12.19 2.73
N ASP A 82 5.99 11.56 3.22
CA ASP A 82 6.99 12.24 4.07
C ASP A 82 7.67 13.38 3.31
N VAL A 83 8.00 13.18 2.05
CA VAL A 83 8.62 14.24 1.22
C VAL A 83 7.63 15.37 0.94
N HIS A 84 6.37 15.05 0.66
CA HIS A 84 5.33 16.09 0.50
C HIS A 84 5.14 16.90 1.78
N MET A 85 5.10 16.25 2.93
CA MET A 85 4.98 16.92 4.23
C MET A 85 6.21 17.79 4.53
N ALA A 86 7.41 17.29 4.20
CA ALA A 86 8.63 18.05 4.38
C ALA A 86 8.63 19.32 3.52
N ALA A 87 8.19 19.23 2.26
CA ALA A 87 8.08 20.37 1.38
C ALA A 87 7.10 21.41 1.91
N LEU A 88 5.93 20.96 2.39
CA LEU A 88 4.91 21.83 2.96
C LEU A 88 5.43 22.52 4.22
N LEU A 89 6.09 21.79 5.10
CA LEU A 89 6.65 22.34 6.33
C LEU A 89 7.76 23.35 6.03
N ALA A 90 8.66 23.03 5.09
CA ALA A 90 9.72 23.95 4.68
C ALA A 90 9.14 25.27 4.15
N ALA A 91 8.08 25.21 3.35
CA ALA A 91 7.40 26.42 2.86
C ALA A 91 6.78 27.23 4.00
N ARG A 92 6.14 26.59 4.97
CA ARG A 92 5.55 27.24 6.13
C ARG A 92 6.59 27.90 7.04
N LEU A 93 7.75 27.29 7.18
CA LEU A 93 8.86 27.80 7.99
C LEU A 93 9.70 28.83 7.24
N GLN A 94 9.30 29.20 6.03
CA GLN A 94 10.02 30.15 5.18
C GLN A 94 11.47 29.73 4.93
N ALA A 95 11.68 28.44 4.70
CA ALA A 95 12.99 27.93 4.29
C ALA A 95 13.41 28.56 2.96
N PRO A 96 14.71 28.58 2.63
CA PRO A 96 15.16 29.11 1.35
C PRO A 96 14.41 28.51 0.18
N ALA A 97 14.09 29.33 -0.83
CA ALA A 97 13.29 28.91 -1.97
C ALA A 97 13.89 27.69 -2.68
N GLU A 98 15.21 27.57 -2.69
CA GLU A 98 15.94 26.45 -3.28
C GLU A 98 15.65 25.11 -2.54
N VAL A 99 15.53 25.16 -1.23
CA VAL A 99 15.21 23.99 -0.41
C VAL A 99 13.78 23.54 -0.69
N VAL A 100 12.83 24.47 -0.73
CA VAL A 100 11.43 24.18 -1.04
C VAL A 100 11.30 23.59 -2.45
N ALA A 101 11.97 24.19 -3.42
CA ALA A 101 11.97 23.72 -4.81
C ALA A 101 12.58 22.31 -4.92
N PHE A 102 13.67 22.04 -4.20
CA PHE A 102 14.30 20.72 -4.18
C PHE A 102 13.35 19.65 -3.63
N LEU A 103 12.69 19.91 -2.51
CA LEU A 103 11.76 18.97 -1.89
C LEU A 103 10.53 18.74 -2.78
N ARG A 104 10.00 19.77 -3.42
CA ARG A 104 8.90 19.64 -4.38
C ARG A 104 9.32 18.82 -5.60
N GLY A 105 10.54 19.01 -6.09
CA GLY A 105 11.10 18.22 -7.18
C GLY A 105 11.26 16.75 -6.83
N MET A 106 11.74 16.45 -5.62
CA MET A 106 11.81 15.07 -5.11
C MET A 106 10.42 14.44 -5.05
N ALA A 107 9.45 15.17 -4.51
CA ALA A 107 8.08 14.66 -4.40
C ALA A 107 7.49 14.35 -5.79
N ALA A 108 7.69 15.23 -6.76
CA ALA A 108 7.21 15.04 -8.12
C ALA A 108 7.88 13.83 -8.80
N ALA A 109 9.19 13.65 -8.60
CA ALA A 109 9.93 12.52 -9.18
C ALA A 109 9.47 11.19 -8.56
N TRP A 110 9.27 11.16 -7.25
CA TRP A 110 8.80 9.94 -6.56
C TRP A 110 7.35 9.62 -6.89
N GLU A 111 6.52 10.63 -7.06
CA GLU A 111 5.13 10.44 -7.48
C GLU A 111 5.04 9.66 -8.79
N GLN A 112 5.93 9.94 -9.73
CA GLN A 112 5.99 9.21 -11.00
C GLN A 112 6.40 7.75 -10.82
N THR A 113 7.19 7.42 -9.80
CA THR A 113 7.58 6.03 -9.51
C THR A 113 6.56 5.26 -8.69
N VAL A 114 5.77 5.96 -7.86
CA VAL A 114 4.77 5.35 -6.97
C VAL A 114 3.44 5.17 -7.67
N LEU A 115 3.03 6.16 -8.47
CA LEU A 115 1.81 6.04 -9.27
C LEU A 115 2.07 5.14 -10.47
N PRO A 116 1.17 4.18 -10.75
CA PRO A 116 1.35 3.33 -11.92
C PRO A 116 1.32 4.18 -13.18
N GLU A 117 2.22 3.87 -14.10
CA GLU A 117 2.10 4.41 -15.45
C GLU A 117 0.73 4.05 -16.00
N GLU A 118 0.07 4.99 -16.66
CA GLU A 118 -1.16 4.67 -17.36
C GLU A 118 -0.89 3.46 -18.25
N ALA A 119 -1.63 2.38 -18.02
CA ALA A 119 -1.53 1.21 -18.85
C ALA A 119 -1.84 1.64 -20.28
N VAL A 120 -0.81 1.69 -21.08
CA VAL A 120 -0.99 1.83 -22.52
C VAL A 120 -1.46 0.48 -23.00
N ASP A 121 -2.73 0.39 -23.22
CA ASP A 121 -3.29 -0.78 -23.87
C ASP A 121 -2.72 -0.91 -25.29
#